data_2569c2740e18f2e2d174522ec00adf0e
#
_entry.id   2569c2740e18f2e2d174522ec00adf0e
#
_cell.length_a   1.000
_cell.length_b   1.000
_cell.length_c   1.000
_cell.angle_alpha   90.00
_cell.angle_beta   90.00
_cell.angle_gamma   90.00
#
_symmetry.space_group_name_H-M   'P 1'
#
loop_
_entity.id
_entity.type
_entity.pdbx_description
1 polymer ?
#
loop_
_entity_poly.entity_id
_entity_poly.type
_entity_poly.pdbx_seq_one_letter_code
_entity_poly.pdbx_strand_id
1 'polypeptide(L)'
;RLPTRVALANGDIALSFTDEKGAPLRLARRDGRWHMAGVEGSRYMIVLRNQGRRAFEVVSTVDGLDVRSGRPGSYTNGGYVLYPGRTLTIEGFRKSRDEVAAFRFAAVPDSYVANSKYGDAANVGVIGVALFAQKESDEDALRRNANPFPGNDDGYAPPPVPRGE
;
A
#
# COMPACT_ATOMS: atom_id res chain seq x y z
N ARG A 1 21.12 2.02 13.58
CA ARG A 1 20.28 0.90 13.11
C ARG A 1 19.26 1.39 12.09
N LEU A 2 19.17 0.72 10.98
CA LEU A 2 18.23 1.14 9.93
C LEU A 2 16.78 0.76 10.30
N PRO A 3 15.82 1.65 10.02
CA PRO A 3 14.42 1.35 10.28
C PRO A 3 13.87 0.32 9.28
N THR A 4 12.73 -0.26 9.65
CA THR A 4 11.98 -1.16 8.78
C THR A 4 10.59 -0.59 8.44
N ARG A 5 10.24 0.55 9.00
CA ARG A 5 8.93 1.18 8.79
C ARG A 5 9.06 2.65 8.43
N VAL A 6 8.13 3.12 7.64
CA VAL A 6 7.98 4.54 7.30
C VAL A 6 6.58 4.97 7.72
N ALA A 7 6.49 6.07 8.46
CA ALA A 7 5.19 6.63 8.85
C ALA A 7 4.68 7.53 7.72
N LEU A 8 3.46 7.28 7.29
CA LEU A 8 2.76 8.06 6.26
C LEU A 8 1.46 8.61 6.84
N ALA A 9 0.87 9.59 6.16
CA ALA A 9 -0.41 10.18 6.56
C ALA A 9 -0.41 10.61 8.04
N ASN A 10 0.58 11.40 8.41
CA ASN A 10 0.75 11.92 9.77
C ASN A 10 0.80 10.81 10.84
N GLY A 11 1.33 9.66 10.49
CA GLY A 11 1.46 8.55 11.42
C GLY A 11 0.32 7.56 11.39
N ASP A 12 -0.75 7.83 10.64
CA ASP A 12 -1.89 6.91 10.57
C ASP A 12 -1.54 5.62 9.84
N ILE A 13 -0.63 5.67 8.89
CA ILE A 13 -0.25 4.50 8.11
C ILE A 13 1.22 4.17 8.34
N ALA A 14 1.47 2.93 8.70
CA ALA A 14 2.83 2.40 8.78
C ALA A 14 3.09 1.56 7.53
N LEU A 15 4.08 1.98 6.75
CA LEU A 15 4.50 1.29 5.54
C LEU A 15 5.76 0.48 5.84
N SER A 16 5.75 -0.76 5.43
CA SER A 16 6.94 -1.62 5.51
C SER A 16 6.98 -2.56 4.30
N PHE A 17 8.11 -3.22 4.16
CA PHE A 17 8.32 -4.19 3.10
C PHE A 17 8.86 -5.46 3.76
N THR A 18 8.42 -6.60 3.28
CA THR A 18 8.85 -7.87 3.83
C THR A 18 9.40 -8.77 2.75
N ASP A 19 10.19 -9.76 3.15
CA ASP A 19 10.55 -10.85 2.25
C ASP A 19 9.39 -11.87 2.19
N GLU A 20 9.58 -12.92 1.44
CA GLU A 20 8.52 -13.94 1.28
C GLU A 20 8.19 -14.68 2.56
N LYS A 21 9.04 -14.63 3.56
CA LYS A 21 8.81 -15.24 4.87
C LYS A 21 8.15 -14.28 5.85
N GLY A 22 7.91 -13.05 5.43
CA GLY A 22 7.33 -12.04 6.28
C GLY A 22 8.33 -11.27 7.13
N ALA A 23 9.62 -11.49 6.96
CA ALA A 23 10.63 -10.74 7.70
C ALA A 23 10.75 -9.32 7.13
N PRO A 24 10.75 -8.29 8.00
CA PRO A 24 10.86 -6.92 7.53
C PRO A 24 12.20 -6.63 6.88
N LEU A 25 12.17 -5.87 5.80
CA LEU A 25 13.36 -5.41 5.10
C LEU A 25 13.79 -4.05 5.64
N ARG A 26 15.10 -3.83 5.74
CA ARG A 26 15.63 -2.59 6.26
C ARG A 26 15.63 -1.50 5.19
N LEU A 27 15.38 -0.28 5.62
CA LEU A 27 15.28 0.87 4.76
C LEU A 27 16.39 1.86 5.11
N ALA A 28 16.96 2.48 4.08
CA ALA A 28 17.96 3.52 4.25
C ALA A 28 17.46 4.79 3.56
N ARG A 29 17.68 5.94 4.19
CA ARG A 29 17.31 7.21 3.59
C ARG A 29 18.55 7.85 2.94
N ARG A 30 18.45 8.13 1.65
CA ARG A 30 19.52 8.78 0.88
C ARG A 30 18.90 9.78 -0.09
N ASP A 31 19.47 10.97 -0.13
CA ASP A 31 19.01 12.04 -1.02
C ASP A 31 17.51 12.31 -0.91
N GLY A 32 16.99 12.27 0.33
CA GLY A 32 15.58 12.52 0.59
C GLY A 32 14.64 11.38 0.21
N ARG A 33 15.17 10.26 -0.22
CA ARG A 33 14.37 9.10 -0.66
C ARG A 33 14.67 7.87 0.18
N TRP A 34 13.67 7.02 0.34
CA TRP A 34 13.85 5.75 0.99
C TRP A 34 14.34 4.71 -0.03
N HIS A 35 15.29 3.92 0.40
CA HIS A 35 15.89 2.87 -0.43
C HIS A 35 15.83 1.56 0.31
N MET A 36 15.62 0.49 -0.41
CA MET A 36 15.57 -0.85 0.09
C MET A 36 16.53 -1.71 -0.70
N ALA A 37 17.43 -2.39 0.00
CA ALA A 37 18.36 -3.30 -0.63
C ALA A 37 17.73 -4.69 -0.70
N GLY A 38 17.89 -5.34 -1.81
CA GLY A 38 17.38 -6.69 -2.01
C GLY A 38 18.35 -7.54 -2.79
N VAL A 39 18.16 -8.85 -2.71
CA VAL A 39 18.90 -9.83 -3.50
C VAL A 39 18.16 -10.06 -4.80
N GLU A 40 18.88 -9.96 -5.92
CA GLU A 40 18.27 -10.19 -7.23
C GLU A 40 17.51 -11.52 -7.27
N GLY A 41 16.30 -11.47 -7.80
CA GLY A 41 15.41 -12.62 -7.90
C GLY A 41 14.59 -12.90 -6.64
N SER A 42 14.95 -12.34 -5.50
CA SER A 42 14.16 -12.56 -4.28
C SER A 42 12.87 -11.75 -4.32
N ARG A 43 11.86 -12.30 -3.68
CA ARG A 43 10.53 -11.73 -3.62
C ARG A 43 10.41 -10.73 -2.47
N TYR A 44 9.60 -9.68 -2.68
CA TYR A 44 9.22 -8.80 -1.58
C TYR A 44 7.73 -8.50 -1.65
N MET A 45 7.19 -8.03 -0.53
CA MET A 45 5.80 -7.65 -0.41
C MET A 45 5.70 -6.26 0.21
N ILE A 46 4.64 -5.55 -0.11
CA ILE A 46 4.37 -4.22 0.43
C ILE A 46 3.32 -4.37 1.52
N VAL A 47 3.60 -3.86 2.71
CA VAL A 47 2.71 -3.99 3.86
C VAL A 47 2.35 -2.61 4.39
N LEU A 48 1.05 -2.34 4.49
CA LEU A 48 0.54 -1.10 5.04
C LEU A 48 -0.41 -1.43 6.19
N ARG A 49 -0.16 -0.82 7.35
CA ARG A 49 -1.03 -0.97 8.50
C ARG A 49 -1.69 0.36 8.81
N ASN A 50 -3.00 0.35 8.93
CA ASN A 50 -3.76 1.53 9.31
C ASN A 50 -3.96 1.53 10.82
N GLN A 51 -3.25 2.41 11.51
CA GLN A 51 -3.36 2.60 12.96
C GLN A 51 -4.14 3.87 13.29
N GLY A 52 -4.77 4.49 12.30
CA GLY A 52 -5.60 5.66 12.47
C GLY A 52 -7.07 5.31 12.67
N ARG A 53 -7.92 6.30 12.52
CA ARG A 53 -9.36 6.17 12.77
C ARG A 53 -10.21 6.22 11.52
N ARG A 54 -9.63 6.52 10.37
CA ARG A 54 -10.36 6.60 9.13
C ARG A 54 -9.79 5.62 8.11
N ALA A 55 -10.62 5.22 7.18
CA ALA A 55 -10.17 4.39 6.08
C ALA A 55 -9.36 5.20 5.08
N PHE A 56 -8.46 4.54 4.40
CA PHE A 56 -7.67 5.13 3.32
C PHE A 56 -7.84 4.29 2.07
N GLU A 57 -7.85 4.98 0.94
CA GLU A 57 -7.65 4.31 -0.33
C GLU A 57 -6.16 4.30 -0.62
N VAL A 58 -5.64 3.11 -0.94
CA VAL A 58 -4.22 2.92 -1.21
C VAL A 58 -4.03 2.65 -2.70
N VAL A 59 -3.34 3.54 -3.38
CA VAL A 59 -2.92 3.34 -4.76
C VAL A 59 -1.42 3.14 -4.74
N SER A 60 -0.96 1.98 -5.17
CA SER A 60 0.46 1.69 -5.19
C SER A 60 0.91 1.33 -6.58
N THR A 61 2.10 1.78 -6.92
CA THR A 61 2.75 1.45 -8.19
C THR A 61 4.09 0.80 -7.90
N VAL A 62 4.43 -0.16 -8.72
CA VAL A 62 5.76 -0.78 -8.73
C VAL A 62 6.22 -0.70 -10.17
N ASP A 63 7.43 -0.15 -10.35
CA ASP A 63 7.99 0.05 -11.68
C ASP A 63 7.08 0.90 -12.59
N GLY A 64 6.35 1.83 -11.99
CA GLY A 64 5.42 2.69 -12.72
C GLY A 64 4.07 2.05 -13.04
N LEU A 65 3.85 0.80 -12.69
CA LEU A 65 2.60 0.11 -12.97
C LEU A 65 1.75 -0.03 -11.72
N ASP A 66 0.46 0.20 -11.87
CA ASP A 66 -0.52 0.04 -10.81
C ASP A 66 -0.59 -1.43 -10.39
N VAL A 67 -0.50 -1.69 -9.08
CA VAL A 67 -0.47 -3.08 -8.59
C VAL A 67 -1.79 -3.81 -8.78
N ARG A 68 -2.91 -3.09 -8.93
CA ARG A 68 -4.23 -3.71 -9.15
C ARG A 68 -4.49 -4.06 -10.61
N SER A 69 -3.97 -3.28 -11.55
CA SER A 69 -4.29 -3.44 -12.96
C SER A 69 -3.11 -3.87 -13.81
N GLY A 70 -1.88 -3.66 -13.33
CA GLY A 70 -0.68 -3.88 -14.14
C GLY A 70 -0.48 -2.85 -15.24
N ARG A 71 -1.26 -1.77 -15.22
CA ARG A 71 -1.19 -0.69 -16.21
C ARG A 71 -0.48 0.52 -15.63
N PRO A 72 -0.07 1.49 -16.46
CA PRO A 72 0.55 2.70 -15.95
C PRO A 72 -0.28 3.32 -14.83
N GLY A 73 0.40 3.71 -13.75
CA GLY A 73 -0.26 4.23 -12.57
C GLY A 73 -0.91 5.57 -12.79
N SER A 74 -2.08 5.77 -12.18
CA SER A 74 -2.81 7.03 -12.22
C SER A 74 -3.66 7.12 -10.96
N TYR A 75 -3.83 8.34 -10.45
CA TYR A 75 -4.70 8.55 -9.29
C TYR A 75 -6.17 8.28 -9.59
N THR A 76 -6.54 8.24 -10.85
CA THR A 76 -7.92 7.92 -11.26
C THR A 76 -8.18 6.41 -11.32
N ASN A 77 -7.11 5.61 -11.31
CA ASN A 77 -7.25 4.15 -11.22
C ASN A 77 -7.65 3.79 -9.80
N GLY A 78 -8.59 3.10 -9.51
CA GLY A 78 -8.96 2.75 -8.16
C GLY A 78 -7.79 2.13 -7.36
N GLY A 79 -7.94 2.07 -6.05
CA GLY A 79 -6.96 1.49 -5.14
C GLY A 79 -7.60 0.47 -4.22
N TYR A 80 -6.82 -0.06 -3.31
CA TYR A 80 -7.32 -0.90 -2.24
C TYR A 80 -7.83 -0.02 -1.10
N VAL A 81 -8.91 -0.44 -0.44
CA VAL A 81 -9.41 0.27 0.73
C VAL A 81 -8.82 -0.38 1.97
N LEU A 82 -8.19 0.43 2.80
CA LEU A 82 -7.55 -0.02 4.04
C LEU A 82 -8.27 0.60 5.23
N TYR A 83 -9.05 -0.23 5.93
CA TYR A 83 -9.85 0.20 7.06
C TYR A 83 -9.01 0.35 8.33
N PRO A 84 -9.48 1.17 9.30
CA PRO A 84 -8.79 1.31 10.58
C PRO A 84 -8.53 -0.03 11.26
N GLY A 85 -7.35 -0.18 11.82
CA GLY A 85 -6.96 -1.39 12.53
C GLY A 85 -6.59 -2.57 11.63
N ARG A 86 -6.63 -2.38 10.31
CA ARG A 86 -6.34 -3.47 9.37
C ARG A 86 -4.95 -3.33 8.78
N THR A 87 -4.47 -4.45 8.24
CA THR A 87 -3.21 -4.51 7.52
C THR A 87 -3.49 -4.98 6.10
N LEU A 88 -2.92 -4.26 5.14
CA LEU A 88 -2.98 -4.62 3.73
C LEU A 88 -1.60 -5.14 3.32
N THR A 89 -1.56 -6.36 2.80
CA THR A 89 -0.35 -6.93 2.24
C THR A 89 -0.53 -7.07 0.74
N ILE A 90 0.31 -6.39 -0.02
CA ILE A 90 0.28 -6.44 -1.49
C ILE A 90 1.43 -7.34 -1.92
N GLU A 91 1.07 -8.51 -2.46
CA GLU A 91 2.04 -9.56 -2.77
C GLU A 91 2.59 -9.49 -4.19
N GLY A 92 1.93 -8.75 -5.07
CA GLY A 92 2.33 -8.63 -6.45
C GLY A 92 1.30 -7.87 -7.27
N PHE A 93 1.52 -7.82 -8.57
CA PHE A 93 0.54 -7.26 -9.50
C PHE A 93 -0.64 -8.21 -9.61
N ARG A 94 -1.85 -7.68 -9.47
CA ARG A 94 -3.06 -8.49 -9.60
C ARG A 94 -3.25 -8.89 -11.07
N LYS A 95 -3.29 -10.19 -11.34
CA LYS A 95 -3.53 -10.73 -12.68
C LYS A 95 -4.96 -11.21 -12.83
N SER A 96 -5.51 -11.80 -11.79
CA SER A 96 -6.89 -12.26 -11.73
C SER A 96 -7.34 -12.26 -10.28
N ARG A 97 -8.54 -12.77 -10.01
CA ARG A 97 -9.03 -12.88 -8.64
C ARG A 97 -8.08 -13.68 -7.74
N ASP A 98 -7.50 -14.75 -8.28
CA ASP A 98 -6.72 -15.70 -7.49
C ASP A 98 -5.21 -15.69 -7.80
N GLU A 99 -4.76 -14.83 -8.71
CA GLU A 99 -3.36 -14.82 -9.12
C GLU A 99 -2.73 -13.46 -9.02
N VAL A 100 -1.48 -13.44 -8.59
CA VAL A 100 -0.65 -12.24 -8.58
C VAL A 100 0.70 -12.55 -9.22
N ALA A 101 1.27 -11.55 -9.89
CA ALA A 101 2.66 -11.63 -10.35
C ALA A 101 3.53 -11.03 -9.25
N ALA A 102 4.31 -11.87 -8.57
CA ALA A 102 5.11 -11.47 -7.43
C ALA A 102 6.08 -10.34 -7.76
N PHE A 103 6.26 -9.41 -6.81
CA PHE A 103 7.32 -8.41 -6.92
C PHE A 103 8.66 -9.08 -6.61
N ARG A 104 9.64 -8.86 -7.48
CA ARG A 104 10.98 -9.39 -7.28
C ARG A 104 12.02 -8.32 -7.52
N PHE A 105 13.09 -8.38 -6.75
CA PHE A 105 14.26 -7.56 -7.03
C PHE A 105 14.90 -8.06 -8.31
N ALA A 106 15.01 -7.20 -9.32
CA ALA A 106 15.52 -7.60 -10.62
C ALA A 106 16.32 -6.47 -11.26
N ALA A 107 17.25 -6.86 -12.13
CA ALA A 107 17.91 -5.91 -13.01
C ALA A 107 16.90 -5.37 -14.03
N VAL A 108 17.17 -4.16 -14.55
CA VAL A 108 16.25 -3.49 -15.47
C VAL A 108 15.80 -4.36 -16.64
N PRO A 109 16.68 -5.14 -17.33
CA PRO A 109 16.23 -5.96 -18.45
C PRO A 109 15.25 -7.07 -18.08
N ASP A 110 15.27 -7.53 -16.83
CA ASP A 110 14.45 -8.62 -16.36
C ASP A 110 13.23 -8.17 -15.57
N SER A 111 13.04 -6.87 -15.42
CA SER A 111 11.93 -6.36 -14.64
C SER A 111 10.60 -6.54 -15.35
N TYR A 112 9.52 -6.59 -14.57
CA TYR A 112 8.17 -6.72 -15.10
C TYR A 112 7.84 -5.59 -16.09
N VAL A 113 8.17 -4.35 -15.74
CA VAL A 113 7.83 -3.18 -16.56
C VAL A 113 8.60 -3.19 -17.89
N ALA A 114 9.86 -3.64 -17.89
CA ALA A 114 10.67 -3.68 -19.12
C ALA A 114 10.10 -4.68 -20.12
N ASN A 115 9.40 -5.71 -19.66
CA ASN A 115 8.80 -6.73 -20.50
C ASN A 115 7.29 -6.51 -20.72
N SER A 116 6.74 -5.42 -20.21
CA SER A 116 5.33 -5.09 -20.33
C SER A 116 5.13 -4.02 -21.40
N LYS A 117 4.12 -4.20 -22.23
CA LYS A 117 3.80 -3.18 -23.23
C LYS A 117 3.27 -1.88 -22.62
N TYR A 118 2.92 -1.87 -21.36
CA TYR A 118 2.39 -0.69 -20.67
C TYR A 118 3.45 0.04 -19.82
N GLY A 119 4.58 -0.59 -19.58
CA GLY A 119 5.57 -0.04 -18.67
C GLY A 119 6.56 0.89 -19.35
N ASP A 120 7.22 1.70 -18.54
CA ASP A 120 8.29 2.58 -18.95
C ASP A 120 9.54 2.18 -18.16
N ALA A 121 10.62 1.82 -18.88
CA ALA A 121 11.86 1.38 -18.25
C ALA A 121 12.47 2.43 -17.31
N ALA A 122 12.16 3.71 -17.51
CA ALA A 122 12.66 4.77 -16.63
C ALA A 122 12.10 4.68 -15.20
N ASN A 123 10.99 3.97 -15.01
CA ASN A 123 10.36 3.80 -13.70
C ASN A 123 10.77 2.51 -12.99
N VAL A 124 11.68 1.72 -13.57
CA VAL A 124 12.12 0.48 -12.95
C VAL A 124 12.82 0.75 -11.63
N GLY A 125 12.49 -0.02 -10.62
CA GLY A 125 13.06 0.12 -9.29
C GLY A 125 12.39 1.17 -8.42
N VAL A 126 11.29 1.79 -8.88
CA VAL A 126 10.57 2.81 -8.12
C VAL A 126 9.25 2.24 -7.60
N ILE A 127 9.05 2.36 -6.30
CA ILE A 127 7.78 1.98 -5.65
C ILE A 127 7.09 3.28 -5.22
N GLY A 128 5.88 3.48 -5.69
CA GLY A 128 5.06 4.63 -5.32
C GLY A 128 3.89 4.19 -4.45
N VAL A 129 3.54 5.02 -3.49
CA VAL A 129 2.37 4.82 -2.65
C VAL A 129 1.65 6.15 -2.52
N ALA A 130 0.38 6.18 -2.89
CA ALA A 130 -0.48 7.33 -2.70
C ALA A 130 -1.63 6.93 -1.78
N LEU A 131 -1.91 7.77 -0.81
CA LEU A 131 -2.95 7.53 0.19
C LEU A 131 -4.01 8.62 0.09
N PHE A 132 -5.25 8.21 0.01
CA PHE A 132 -6.38 9.13 -0.01
C PHE A 132 -7.26 8.83 1.19
N ALA A 133 -7.31 9.75 2.15
CA ALA A 133 -8.17 9.59 3.31
C ALA A 133 -9.62 9.63 2.85
N GLN A 134 -10.40 8.65 3.27
CA GLN A 134 -11.81 8.65 2.96
C GLN A 134 -12.51 9.67 3.86
N LYS A 135 -13.44 10.40 3.26
CA LYS A 135 -14.21 11.37 4.00
C LYS A 135 -15.11 10.64 4.99
N GLU A 136 -15.09 11.10 6.24
CA GLU A 136 -15.99 10.58 7.26
C GLU A 136 -17.42 10.96 6.89
N SER A 137 -18.35 10.00 6.96
CA SER A 137 -19.76 10.29 6.73
C SER A 137 -20.34 11.06 7.91
N ASP A 138 -21.43 11.79 7.66
CA ASP A 138 -22.13 12.50 8.74
C ASP A 138 -22.62 11.54 9.81
N GLU A 139 -23.05 10.35 9.42
CA GLU A 139 -23.47 9.33 10.34
C GLU A 139 -22.34 8.85 11.23
N ASP A 140 -21.16 8.64 10.67
CA ASP A 140 -20.00 8.21 11.43
C ASP A 140 -19.55 9.30 12.41
N ALA A 141 -19.60 10.55 11.99
CA ALA A 141 -19.27 11.68 12.84
C ALA A 141 -20.24 11.79 14.02
N LEU A 142 -21.52 11.60 13.77
CA LEU A 142 -22.53 11.61 14.83
C LEU A 142 -22.33 10.46 15.82
N ARG A 143 -22.02 9.29 15.34
CA ARG A 143 -21.75 8.15 16.22
C ARG A 143 -20.54 8.38 17.10
N ARG A 144 -19.46 8.88 16.53
CA ARG A 144 -18.24 9.16 17.27
C ARG A 144 -18.50 10.19 18.35
N ASN A 145 -19.27 11.23 18.05
CA ASN A 145 -19.59 12.28 19.01
C ASN A 145 -20.59 11.82 20.08
N ALA A 146 -21.44 10.87 19.75
CA ALA A 146 -22.44 10.34 20.69
C ALA A 146 -21.84 9.31 21.65
N ASN A 147 -20.67 8.74 21.34
CA ASN A 147 -19.99 7.78 22.19
C ASN A 147 -18.73 8.39 22.80
N PRO A 148 -18.84 8.99 24.02
CA PRO A 148 -17.67 9.59 24.67
C PRO A 148 -16.65 8.57 25.18
N PHE A 149 -16.96 7.28 25.09
CA PHE A 149 -16.08 6.20 25.52
C PHE A 149 -15.80 5.25 24.37
N PRO A 150 -14.94 5.65 23.41
CA PRO A 150 -14.70 4.83 22.20
C PRO A 150 -14.25 3.40 22.49
N GLY A 151 -13.61 3.17 23.66
CA GLY A 151 -13.20 1.82 24.04
C GLY A 151 -14.35 0.88 24.35
N ASN A 152 -15.56 1.41 24.54
CA ASN A 152 -16.75 0.62 24.84
C ASN A 152 -17.64 0.40 23.62
N ASP A 153 -17.14 0.68 22.46
CA ASP A 153 -17.88 0.56 21.22
C ASP A 153 -17.99 -0.89 20.74
N ASP A 154 -17.71 -1.85 21.59
CA ASP A 154 -17.89 -3.30 21.35
C ASP A 154 -17.43 -3.76 19.97
N GLY A 155 -16.52 -3.06 19.39
CA GLY A 155 -16.03 -3.39 18.08
C GLY A 155 -17.02 -3.13 16.95
N TYR A 156 -18.16 -2.48 17.25
CA TYR A 156 -19.09 -2.14 16.19
C TYR A 156 -18.50 -1.05 15.31
N ALA A 157 -18.38 -1.36 14.05
CA ALA A 157 -17.97 -0.40 13.05
C ALA A 157 -19.10 -0.25 12.04
N PRO A 158 -19.42 0.98 11.61
CA PRO A 158 -20.39 1.14 10.53
C PRO A 158 -19.87 0.46 9.28
N PRO A 159 -20.75 -0.06 8.42
CA PRO A 159 -20.31 -0.63 7.16
C PRO A 159 -19.50 0.38 6.39
N PRO A 160 -18.40 -0.03 5.77
CA PRO A 160 -17.62 0.89 4.97
C PRO A 160 -18.44 1.38 3.78
N VAL A 161 -18.23 2.64 3.43
CA VAL A 161 -18.85 3.21 2.25
C VAL A 161 -18.11 2.64 1.03
N PRO A 162 -18.85 2.02 0.07
CA PRO A 162 -18.21 1.52 -1.13
C PRO A 162 -17.52 2.66 -1.88
N ARG A 163 -16.36 2.34 -2.41
CA ARG A 163 -15.58 3.31 -3.13
C ARG A 163 -16.20 3.58 -4.50
N GLY A 164 -16.16 4.84 -4.92
CA GLY A 164 -16.66 5.21 -6.24
C GLY A 164 -18.15 5.48 -6.34
N GLU A 165 -18.83 5.48 -5.24
CA GLU A 165 -20.26 5.80 -5.18
C GLU A 165 -20.53 7.16 -4.59
#